data_2f896b276bac8a90dbf0731d5386f116
#
_entry.id   2f896b276bac8a90dbf0731d5386f116
#
_cell.length_a   1.000
_cell.length_b   1.000
_cell.length_c   1.000
_cell.angle_alpha   90.00
_cell.angle_beta   90.00
_cell.angle_gamma   90.00
#
_symmetry.space_group_name_H-M   'P 1'
#
loop_
_entity.id
_entity.type
_entity.pdbx_description
1 polymer ?
#
loop_
_entity_poly.entity_id
_entity_poly.type
_entity_poly.pdbx_seq_one_letter_code
_entity_poly.pdbx_strand_id
1 'polypeptide(L)'
;MKSNVTEVAANVYRISTFHPDYQIQFNQYLIKDDEPFLMHTGFRKMFDVTREAVASVIDPSRLRWFGFSHFESDECGALNDWLKVAPAGQAVCSVVGAMVMVSDFADRQPRPLNDGEVLEIGNHRLRFLATPHVPHAWDAGLFFEETDRTLLCSDLFFHPGDPEPLTESDVVGRARESIIEGMKSPLAKDMAYTPYTDQTMQRLADLEPRTLALMHGSTFRGDGRTAILDLAGVIKETHGRERAAE
;
A
#
# COMPACT_ATOMS: atom_id res chain seq x y z
N MET A 1 19.31 -5.28 -8.92
CA MET A 1 18.10 -4.45 -9.16
C MET A 1 18.44 -3.00 -8.89
N LYS A 2 17.66 -2.07 -9.43
CA LYS A 2 17.78 -0.63 -9.19
C LYS A 2 16.40 -0.07 -8.92
N SER A 3 16.27 0.82 -7.93
CA SER A 3 15.02 1.54 -7.68
C SER A 3 15.00 2.85 -8.46
N ASN A 4 13.81 3.21 -8.92
CA ASN A 4 13.49 4.50 -9.51
C ASN A 4 12.71 5.33 -8.48
N VAL A 5 13.01 6.64 -8.40
CA VAL A 5 12.34 7.57 -7.50
C VAL A 5 11.58 8.61 -8.34
N THR A 6 10.30 8.77 -8.05
CA THR A 6 9.42 9.72 -8.77
C THR A 6 8.52 10.42 -7.76
N GLU A 7 8.48 11.75 -7.76
CA GLU A 7 7.51 12.52 -6.98
C GLU A 7 6.14 12.43 -7.66
N VAL A 8 5.15 11.89 -6.95
CA VAL A 8 3.81 11.62 -7.49
C VAL A 8 2.73 12.57 -6.93
N ALA A 9 3.00 13.19 -5.79
CA ALA A 9 2.25 14.30 -5.21
C ALA A 9 3.24 15.15 -4.42
N ALA A 10 2.84 16.31 -3.90
CA ALA A 10 3.75 17.21 -3.18
C ALA A 10 4.42 16.49 -1.99
N ASN A 11 5.74 16.35 -2.03
CA ASN A 11 6.56 15.62 -1.06
C ASN A 11 6.20 14.13 -0.88
N VAL A 12 5.44 13.54 -1.80
CA VAL A 12 5.13 12.10 -1.84
C VAL A 12 5.93 11.46 -2.97
N TYR A 13 6.89 10.63 -2.61
CA TYR A 13 7.84 10.00 -3.52
C TYR A 13 7.54 8.51 -3.64
N ARG A 14 7.24 8.05 -4.85
CA ARG A 14 7.20 6.64 -5.21
C ARG A 14 8.62 6.13 -5.40
N ILE A 15 8.99 5.12 -4.65
CA ILE A 15 10.24 4.36 -4.78
C ILE A 15 9.86 3.00 -5.35
N SER A 16 10.28 2.73 -6.58
CA SER A 16 9.87 1.54 -7.32
C SER A 16 11.04 0.69 -7.71
N THR A 17 10.97 -0.60 -7.41
CA THR A 17 11.95 -1.60 -7.82
C THR A 17 11.26 -2.69 -8.63
N PHE A 18 11.62 -2.82 -9.91
CA PHE A 18 11.16 -3.95 -10.73
C PHE A 18 11.94 -5.22 -10.37
N HIS A 19 11.21 -6.30 -10.07
CA HIS A 19 11.78 -7.60 -9.79
C HIS A 19 11.63 -8.53 -11.00
N PRO A 20 12.75 -8.91 -11.66
CA PRO A 20 12.67 -9.64 -12.93
C PRO A 20 12.09 -11.06 -12.80
N ASP A 21 12.27 -11.74 -11.67
CA ASP A 21 11.74 -13.09 -11.47
C ASP A 21 10.23 -13.10 -11.24
N TYR A 22 9.70 -12.08 -10.57
CA TYR A 22 8.26 -11.91 -10.34
C TYR A 22 7.56 -11.16 -11.45
N GLN A 23 8.31 -10.45 -12.31
CA GLN A 23 7.77 -9.61 -13.39
C GLN A 23 6.80 -8.53 -12.88
N ILE A 24 7.07 -7.98 -11.68
CA ILE A 24 6.27 -6.91 -11.06
C ILE A 24 7.16 -5.84 -10.45
N GLN A 25 6.60 -4.65 -10.26
CA GLN A 25 7.19 -3.57 -9.47
C GLN A 25 6.78 -3.71 -8.02
N PHE A 26 7.71 -3.47 -7.10
CA PHE A 26 7.46 -3.26 -5.67
C PHE A 26 7.66 -1.78 -5.36
N ASN A 27 6.60 -1.14 -4.93
CA ASN A 27 6.58 0.30 -4.67
C ASN A 27 6.50 0.57 -3.17
N GLN A 28 7.38 1.43 -2.70
CA GLN A 28 7.27 2.07 -1.40
C GLN A 28 6.95 3.55 -1.64
N TYR A 29 6.25 4.17 -0.70
CA TYR A 29 5.95 5.60 -0.76
C TYR A 29 6.55 6.32 0.43
N LEU A 30 7.47 7.23 0.14
CA LEU A 30 8.08 8.11 1.13
C LEU A 30 7.33 9.44 1.15
N ILE A 31 6.76 9.81 2.29
CA ILE A 31 6.22 11.14 2.54
C ILE A 31 7.26 11.91 3.34
N LYS A 32 7.82 12.94 2.70
CA LYS A 32 8.85 13.79 3.28
C LYS A 32 8.20 14.93 4.04
N ASP A 33 8.38 14.92 5.37
CA ASP A 33 7.87 15.97 6.25
C ASP A 33 8.78 16.09 7.50
N ASP A 34 8.31 16.76 8.55
CA ASP A 34 9.05 16.89 9.82
C ASP A 34 9.31 15.52 10.47
N GLU A 35 8.31 14.65 10.47
CA GLU A 35 8.39 13.24 10.87
C GLU A 35 8.18 12.32 9.66
N PRO A 36 9.22 12.04 8.85
CA PRO A 36 9.05 11.34 7.59
C PRO A 36 8.43 9.95 7.76
N PHE A 37 7.52 9.62 6.83
CA PHE A 37 6.76 8.37 6.80
C PHE A 37 7.14 7.54 5.57
N LEU A 38 7.40 6.25 5.76
CA LEU A 38 7.61 5.29 4.67
C LEU A 38 6.48 4.26 4.69
N MET A 39 5.66 4.25 3.63
CA MET A 39 4.65 3.22 3.39
C MET A 39 5.28 2.04 2.69
N HIS A 40 5.13 0.87 3.29
CA HIS A 40 5.78 -0.39 2.99
C HIS A 40 7.30 -0.36 3.19
N THR A 41 7.82 -1.37 3.82
CA THR A 41 9.27 -1.50 4.06
C THR A 41 9.95 -2.34 2.99
N GLY A 42 9.16 -3.08 2.21
CA GLY A 42 9.64 -3.97 1.16
C GLY A 42 10.17 -5.30 1.67
N PHE A 43 10.51 -6.18 0.76
CA PHE A 43 11.22 -7.42 1.07
C PHE A 43 12.56 -7.16 1.74
N ARG A 44 12.91 -7.98 2.72
CA ARG A 44 14.22 -7.92 3.37
C ARG A 44 15.38 -8.00 2.39
N LYS A 45 15.28 -8.83 1.36
CA LYS A 45 16.32 -8.98 0.32
C LYS A 45 16.47 -7.76 -0.58
N MET A 46 15.50 -6.86 -0.58
CA MET A 46 15.50 -5.61 -1.35
C MET A 46 15.85 -4.38 -0.50
N PHE A 47 16.14 -4.58 0.80
CA PHE A 47 16.38 -3.48 1.73
C PHE A 47 17.45 -2.51 1.25
N ASP A 48 18.64 -2.99 0.83
CA ASP A 48 19.74 -2.10 0.45
C ASP A 48 19.38 -1.20 -0.75
N VAL A 49 18.73 -1.76 -1.77
CA VAL A 49 18.35 -0.98 -2.96
C VAL A 49 17.25 0.04 -2.64
N THR A 50 16.31 -0.31 -1.76
CA THR A 50 15.27 0.61 -1.30
C THR A 50 15.87 1.71 -0.41
N ARG A 51 16.79 1.36 0.50
CA ARG A 51 17.48 2.32 1.35
C ARG A 51 18.30 3.33 0.56
N GLU A 52 19.02 2.89 -0.47
CA GLU A 52 19.77 3.79 -1.37
C GLU A 52 18.81 4.77 -2.07
N ALA A 53 17.64 4.32 -2.50
CA ALA A 53 16.65 5.16 -3.13
C ALA A 53 16.05 6.19 -2.13
N VAL A 54 15.72 5.77 -0.91
CA VAL A 54 15.30 6.69 0.17
C VAL A 54 16.39 7.72 0.45
N ALA A 55 17.67 7.29 0.49
CA ALA A 55 18.81 8.18 0.74
C ALA A 55 18.99 9.27 -0.33
N SER A 56 18.45 9.06 -1.53
CA SER A 56 18.45 10.10 -2.57
C SER A 56 17.47 11.24 -2.30
N VAL A 57 16.53 11.07 -1.36
CA VAL A 57 15.47 12.06 -1.03
C VAL A 57 15.68 12.63 0.36
N ILE A 58 15.96 11.79 1.35
CA ILE A 58 16.21 12.17 2.75
C ILE A 58 17.31 11.29 3.34
N ASP A 59 17.91 11.72 4.47
CA ASP A 59 18.71 10.81 5.29
C ASP A 59 17.81 9.72 5.89
N PRO A 60 18.04 8.42 5.59
CA PRO A 60 17.22 7.32 6.10
C PRO A 60 17.14 7.25 7.63
N SER A 61 18.14 7.77 8.33
CA SER A 61 18.16 7.80 9.82
C SER A 61 17.08 8.72 10.40
N ARG A 62 16.53 9.63 9.59
CA ARG A 62 15.46 10.55 9.97
C ARG A 62 14.05 9.94 9.88
N LEU A 63 13.89 8.77 9.24
CA LEU A 63 12.59 8.11 9.16
C LEU A 63 12.00 7.94 10.56
N ARG A 64 10.76 8.38 10.72
CA ARG A 64 10.05 8.34 12.01
C ARG A 64 8.97 7.27 12.01
N TRP A 65 8.26 7.08 10.90
CA TRP A 65 7.12 6.18 10.82
C TRP A 65 7.27 5.19 9.67
N PHE A 66 6.98 3.92 9.96
CA PHE A 66 6.91 2.82 8.99
C PHE A 66 5.50 2.28 8.97
N GLY A 67 4.73 2.63 7.93
CA GLY A 67 3.39 2.10 7.68
C GLY A 67 3.42 0.89 6.76
N PHE A 68 2.47 0.01 6.91
CA PHE A 68 2.16 -1.05 5.95
C PHE A 68 0.67 -1.40 6.07
N SER A 69 0.11 -1.99 5.03
CA SER A 69 -1.34 -2.25 5.00
C SER A 69 -1.68 -3.50 5.79
N HIS A 70 -0.93 -4.59 5.61
CA HIS A 70 -1.11 -5.87 6.28
C HIS A 70 0.24 -6.57 6.49
N PHE A 71 0.22 -7.65 7.25
CA PHE A 71 1.45 -8.37 7.59
C PHE A 71 1.85 -9.35 6.49
N GLU A 72 2.64 -8.89 5.53
CA GLU A 72 3.19 -9.69 4.43
C GLU A 72 4.65 -9.31 4.16
N SER A 73 5.41 -10.22 3.52
CA SER A 73 6.87 -10.08 3.38
C SER A 73 7.31 -8.88 2.54
N ASP A 74 6.57 -8.52 1.51
CA ASP A 74 6.86 -7.36 0.66
C ASP A 74 6.34 -6.05 1.24
N GLU A 75 5.40 -6.13 2.17
CA GLU A 75 4.87 -5.00 2.91
C GLU A 75 5.76 -4.61 4.10
N CYS A 76 6.12 -5.57 4.96
CA CYS A 76 6.81 -5.30 6.21
C CYS A 76 8.08 -6.16 6.46
N GLY A 77 8.54 -6.94 5.49
CA GLY A 77 9.66 -7.88 5.67
C GLY A 77 10.98 -7.24 6.06
N ALA A 78 11.27 -6.02 5.59
CA ALA A 78 12.49 -5.27 5.93
C ALA A 78 12.32 -4.37 7.17
N LEU A 79 11.20 -4.44 7.90
CA LEU A 79 10.91 -3.54 9.01
C LEU A 79 12.06 -3.46 10.03
N ASN A 80 12.60 -4.60 10.48
CA ASN A 80 13.67 -4.61 11.46
C ASN A 80 14.99 -4.05 10.94
N ASP A 81 15.25 -4.16 9.63
CA ASP A 81 16.45 -3.55 9.03
C ASP A 81 16.29 -2.02 8.97
N TRP A 82 15.08 -1.52 8.69
CA TRP A 82 14.78 -0.08 8.79
C TRP A 82 14.86 0.45 10.21
N LEU A 83 14.36 -0.30 11.21
CA LEU A 83 14.43 0.10 12.62
C LEU A 83 15.88 0.22 13.12
N LYS A 84 16.83 -0.53 12.55
CA LYS A 84 18.26 -0.40 12.85
C LYS A 84 18.86 0.89 12.27
N VAL A 85 18.43 1.29 11.07
CA VAL A 85 18.91 2.50 10.38
C VAL A 85 18.29 3.77 10.96
N ALA A 86 17.02 3.72 11.37
CA ALA A 86 16.25 4.83 11.92
C ALA A 86 16.02 4.67 13.43
N PRO A 87 16.89 5.23 14.29
CA PRO A 87 16.82 5.01 15.75
C PRO A 87 15.52 5.55 16.38
N ALA A 88 14.92 6.60 15.82
CA ALA A 88 13.62 7.14 16.25
C ALA A 88 12.43 6.47 15.56
N GLY A 89 12.69 5.59 14.58
CA GLY A 89 11.66 4.97 13.75
C GLY A 89 10.73 4.04 14.54
N GLN A 90 9.46 4.00 14.18
CA GLN A 90 8.45 3.14 14.79
C GLN A 90 7.45 2.66 13.74
N ALA A 91 7.06 1.38 13.83
CA ALA A 91 6.00 0.85 12.98
C ALA A 91 4.64 1.41 13.39
N VAL A 92 3.78 1.67 12.41
CA VAL A 92 2.36 2.01 12.60
C VAL A 92 1.51 1.07 11.75
N CYS A 93 0.52 0.44 12.36
CA CYS A 93 -0.33 -0.55 11.71
C CYS A 93 -1.67 -0.67 12.45
N SER A 94 -2.57 -1.51 11.95
CA SER A 94 -3.83 -1.79 12.63
C SER A 94 -3.63 -2.34 14.04
N VAL A 95 -4.62 -2.14 14.91
CA VAL A 95 -4.64 -2.76 16.27
C VAL A 95 -4.50 -4.28 16.17
N VAL A 96 -5.16 -4.91 15.19
CA VAL A 96 -5.09 -6.37 14.97
C VAL A 96 -3.68 -6.79 14.57
N GLY A 97 -3.08 -6.12 13.58
CA GLY A 97 -1.70 -6.39 13.15
C GLY A 97 -0.70 -6.21 14.28
N ALA A 98 -0.81 -5.12 15.05
CA ALA A 98 0.04 -4.88 16.21
C ALA A 98 -0.08 -6.01 17.24
N MET A 99 -1.30 -6.37 17.63
CA MET A 99 -1.58 -7.34 18.70
C MET A 99 -1.14 -8.76 18.34
N VAL A 100 -1.36 -9.18 17.09
CA VAL A 100 -1.25 -10.60 16.71
C VAL A 100 0.10 -10.93 16.05
N MET A 101 0.75 -9.94 15.42
CA MET A 101 1.93 -10.19 14.59
C MET A 101 3.10 -9.26 14.93
N VAL A 102 2.90 -7.95 14.81
CA VAL A 102 4.01 -6.98 14.77
C VAL A 102 4.67 -6.80 16.12
N SER A 103 3.94 -6.89 17.23
CA SER A 103 4.52 -6.76 18.59
C SER A 103 5.54 -7.85 18.93
N ASP A 104 5.41 -9.04 18.32
CA ASP A 104 6.39 -10.13 18.46
C ASP A 104 7.50 -10.03 17.39
N PHE A 105 7.11 -9.66 16.17
CA PHE A 105 8.04 -9.62 15.03
C PHE A 105 9.03 -8.46 15.08
N ALA A 106 8.57 -7.26 15.48
CA ALA A 106 9.37 -6.04 15.38
C ALA A 106 10.35 -5.86 16.56
N ASP A 107 11.60 -5.48 16.25
CA ASP A 107 12.63 -5.15 17.25
C ASP A 107 12.24 -3.97 18.18
N ARG A 108 11.17 -3.24 17.83
CA ARG A 108 10.60 -2.13 18.61
C ARG A 108 9.09 -2.16 18.54
N GLN A 109 8.43 -1.92 19.71
CA GLN A 109 6.98 -1.97 19.80
C GLN A 109 6.30 -1.05 18.79
N PRO A 110 5.31 -1.54 18.01
CA PRO A 110 4.56 -0.73 17.08
C PRO A 110 3.62 0.24 17.82
N ARG A 111 3.24 1.31 17.13
CA ARG A 111 2.09 2.14 17.51
C ARG A 111 0.85 1.60 16.80
N PRO A 112 -0.10 0.99 17.50
CA PRO A 112 -1.37 0.59 16.91
C PRO A 112 -2.22 1.82 16.58
N LEU A 113 -2.92 1.78 15.46
CA LEU A 113 -3.85 2.82 15.03
C LEU A 113 -5.28 2.27 15.00
N ASN A 114 -6.20 3.05 15.57
CA ASN A 114 -7.62 2.78 15.45
C ASN A 114 -8.16 3.25 14.11
N ASP A 115 -9.32 2.70 13.71
CA ASP A 115 -10.00 3.15 12.52
C ASP A 115 -10.35 4.64 12.59
N GLY A 116 -10.00 5.38 11.53
CA GLY A 116 -10.18 6.83 11.44
C GLY A 116 -9.15 7.67 12.21
N GLU A 117 -8.21 7.05 12.95
CA GLU A 117 -7.16 7.78 13.65
C GLU A 117 -6.24 8.51 12.66
N VAL A 118 -5.84 9.73 13.00
CA VAL A 118 -4.97 10.56 12.18
C VAL A 118 -3.58 10.60 12.80
N LEU A 119 -2.58 10.24 12.01
CA LEU A 119 -1.16 10.43 12.29
C LEU A 119 -0.72 11.76 11.67
N GLU A 120 -0.39 12.74 12.51
CA GLU A 120 0.18 14.00 12.07
C GLU A 120 1.69 13.86 11.97
N ILE A 121 2.28 14.19 10.82
CA ILE A 121 3.72 14.03 10.56
C ILE A 121 4.42 15.36 10.22
N GLY A 122 3.74 16.45 10.42
CA GLY A 122 4.13 17.83 10.11
C GLY A 122 3.01 18.53 9.36
N ASN A 123 3.24 18.86 8.10
CA ASN A 123 2.22 19.46 7.22
C ASN A 123 1.22 18.45 6.67
N HIS A 124 1.63 17.17 6.57
CA HIS A 124 0.79 16.07 6.10
C HIS A 124 0.07 15.39 7.26
N ARG A 125 -1.13 14.91 6.96
CA ARG A 125 -2.03 14.22 7.87
C ARG A 125 -2.43 12.88 7.25
N LEU A 126 -2.06 11.79 7.90
CA LEU A 126 -2.33 10.43 7.44
C LEU A 126 -3.46 9.81 8.25
N ARG A 127 -4.66 9.73 7.66
CA ARG A 127 -5.77 9.00 8.25
C ARG A 127 -5.61 7.52 8.02
N PHE A 128 -5.59 6.74 9.10
CA PHE A 128 -5.63 5.28 9.02
C PHE A 128 -7.08 4.80 8.85
N LEU A 129 -7.29 3.85 7.96
CA LEU A 129 -8.57 3.26 7.63
C LEU A 129 -8.44 1.74 7.83
N ALA A 130 -9.12 1.18 8.81
CA ALA A 130 -9.21 -0.27 8.94
C ALA A 130 -10.04 -0.82 7.79
N THR A 131 -9.47 -1.71 7.00
CA THR A 131 -10.09 -2.30 5.81
C THR A 131 -9.97 -3.83 5.81
N PRO A 132 -10.45 -4.55 6.84
CA PRO A 132 -10.26 -6.00 6.93
C PRO A 132 -10.68 -6.69 5.64
N HIS A 133 -9.78 -7.53 5.10
CA HIS A 133 -9.93 -8.25 3.83
C HIS A 133 -10.01 -7.38 2.57
N VAL A 134 -9.57 -6.12 2.63
CA VAL A 134 -9.45 -5.24 1.47
C VAL A 134 -8.07 -4.54 1.51
N PRO A 135 -7.15 -4.87 0.59
CA PRO A 135 -7.30 -5.82 -0.53
C PRO A 135 -7.47 -7.27 -0.06
N HIS A 136 -6.73 -7.74 0.93
CA HIS A 136 -6.80 -9.03 1.58
C HIS A 136 -6.28 -8.95 3.02
N ALA A 137 -6.16 -10.09 3.72
CA ALA A 137 -5.76 -10.20 5.13
C ALA A 137 -6.72 -9.53 6.13
N TRP A 138 -6.84 -10.12 7.30
CA TRP A 138 -7.77 -9.68 8.35
C TRP A 138 -7.28 -8.47 9.14
N ASP A 139 -5.99 -8.20 9.12
CA ASP A 139 -5.33 -7.06 9.76
C ASP A 139 -5.19 -5.85 8.82
N ALA A 140 -5.71 -5.94 7.58
CA ALA A 140 -5.53 -4.92 6.57
C ALA A 140 -6.07 -3.55 6.99
N GLY A 141 -5.31 -2.52 6.60
CA GLY A 141 -5.68 -1.12 6.70
C GLY A 141 -4.90 -0.28 5.71
N LEU A 142 -5.51 0.80 5.25
CA LEU A 142 -4.93 1.72 4.29
C LEU A 142 -4.70 3.09 4.94
N PHE A 143 -3.81 3.87 4.34
CA PHE A 143 -3.58 5.26 4.75
C PHE A 143 -4.07 6.22 3.69
N PHE A 144 -4.78 7.25 4.12
CA PHE A 144 -5.20 8.35 3.27
C PHE A 144 -4.48 9.63 3.72
N GLU A 145 -3.64 10.16 2.84
CA GLU A 145 -2.99 11.46 3.02
C GLU A 145 -4.01 12.56 2.66
N GLU A 146 -4.41 13.35 3.66
CA GLU A 146 -5.56 14.26 3.56
C GLU A 146 -5.24 15.56 2.79
N THR A 147 -3.98 16.00 2.75
CA THR A 147 -3.58 17.29 2.19
C THR A 147 -3.70 17.31 0.67
N ASP A 148 -3.12 16.31 0.00
CA ASP A 148 -3.16 16.15 -1.47
C ASP A 148 -4.16 15.09 -1.92
N ARG A 149 -4.88 14.46 -0.97
CA ARG A 149 -5.89 13.40 -1.21
C ARG A 149 -5.28 12.20 -1.92
N THR A 150 -4.17 11.70 -1.36
CA THR A 150 -3.49 10.49 -1.85
C THR A 150 -3.91 9.28 -1.01
N LEU A 151 -4.53 8.28 -1.63
CA LEU A 151 -4.80 6.99 -1.02
C LEU A 151 -3.62 6.06 -1.27
N LEU A 152 -2.99 5.55 -0.21
CA LEU A 152 -1.96 4.52 -0.26
C LEU A 152 -2.67 3.17 -0.33
N CYS A 153 -2.77 2.61 -1.55
CA CYS A 153 -3.74 1.59 -1.93
C CYS A 153 -3.30 0.15 -1.63
N SER A 154 -2.03 -0.08 -1.23
CA SER A 154 -1.47 -1.44 -1.16
C SER A 154 -1.71 -2.20 -2.48
N ASP A 155 -2.21 -3.42 -2.43
CA ASP A 155 -2.41 -4.31 -3.59
C ASP A 155 -3.67 -4.02 -4.39
N LEU A 156 -4.52 -3.07 -3.95
CA LEU A 156 -5.63 -2.63 -4.80
C LEU A 156 -5.08 -2.10 -6.12
N PHE A 157 -5.76 -2.44 -7.21
CA PHE A 157 -5.36 -2.11 -8.59
C PHE A 157 -4.07 -2.78 -9.06
N PHE A 158 -3.63 -3.85 -8.41
CA PHE A 158 -2.46 -4.61 -8.82
C PHE A 158 -2.44 -4.85 -10.33
N HIS A 159 -1.31 -4.55 -10.97
CA HIS A 159 -1.02 -4.96 -12.35
C HIS A 159 0.48 -5.20 -12.54
N PRO A 160 0.85 -6.26 -13.30
CA PRO A 160 2.24 -6.70 -13.47
C PRO A 160 3.02 -5.84 -14.46
N GLY A 161 4.28 -6.21 -14.66
CA GLY A 161 5.21 -5.58 -15.61
C GLY A 161 6.05 -4.48 -14.99
N ASP A 162 6.66 -3.69 -15.85
CA ASP A 162 7.46 -2.50 -15.50
C ASP A 162 6.85 -1.24 -16.15
N PRO A 163 5.59 -0.88 -15.77
CA PRO A 163 4.89 0.23 -16.37
C PRO A 163 5.46 1.58 -15.94
N GLU A 164 4.93 2.64 -16.54
CA GLU A 164 5.26 4.04 -16.23
C GLU A 164 5.03 4.36 -14.75
N PRO A 165 5.81 5.27 -14.16
CA PRO A 165 5.70 5.61 -12.73
C PRO A 165 4.35 6.20 -12.34
N LEU A 166 3.74 6.98 -13.23
CA LEU A 166 2.48 7.70 -13.04
C LEU A 166 1.65 7.59 -14.31
N THR A 167 0.38 7.29 -14.15
CA THR A 167 -0.59 7.24 -15.27
C THR A 167 -1.85 8.04 -14.93
N GLU A 168 -2.49 8.57 -15.97
CA GLU A 168 -3.84 9.18 -15.91
C GLU A 168 -4.86 8.35 -16.69
N SER A 169 -4.43 7.17 -17.18
CA SER A 169 -5.24 6.28 -18.00
C SER A 169 -5.58 4.99 -17.25
N ASP A 170 -6.47 4.23 -17.81
CA ASP A 170 -7.06 2.94 -17.47
C ASP A 170 -6.36 2.05 -16.40
N VAL A 171 -6.33 2.48 -15.15
CA VAL A 171 -5.82 1.68 -14.02
C VAL A 171 -6.76 0.51 -13.70
N VAL A 172 -8.07 0.69 -13.92
CA VAL A 172 -9.09 -0.33 -13.64
C VAL A 172 -9.03 -1.47 -14.66
N GLY A 173 -8.87 -1.17 -15.96
CA GLY A 173 -8.71 -2.19 -16.99
C GLY A 173 -7.47 -3.04 -16.77
N ARG A 174 -6.33 -2.42 -16.45
CA ARG A 174 -5.09 -3.14 -16.08
C ARG A 174 -5.29 -4.07 -14.88
N ALA A 175 -5.95 -3.60 -13.82
CA ALA A 175 -6.28 -4.41 -12.65
C ALA A 175 -7.24 -5.56 -12.99
N ARG A 176 -8.29 -5.29 -13.80
CA ARG A 176 -9.23 -6.33 -14.27
C ARG A 176 -8.52 -7.45 -15.03
N GLU A 177 -7.64 -7.10 -15.96
CA GLU A 177 -6.85 -8.09 -16.71
C GLU A 177 -5.99 -8.94 -15.77
N SER A 178 -5.33 -8.29 -14.81
CA SER A 178 -4.51 -8.96 -13.80
C SER A 178 -5.32 -9.92 -12.92
N ILE A 179 -6.48 -9.51 -12.43
CA ILE A 179 -7.39 -10.34 -11.64
C ILE A 179 -7.82 -11.58 -12.46
N ILE A 180 -8.26 -11.40 -13.70
CA ILE A 180 -8.71 -12.49 -14.58
C ILE A 180 -7.57 -13.47 -14.86
N GLU A 181 -6.35 -13.00 -15.06
CA GLU A 181 -5.19 -13.87 -15.27
C GLU A 181 -4.77 -14.56 -13.97
N GLY A 182 -4.79 -13.82 -12.85
CA GLY A 182 -4.52 -14.35 -11.50
C GLY A 182 -5.42 -15.53 -11.13
N MET A 183 -6.70 -15.52 -11.54
CA MET A 183 -7.63 -16.62 -11.31
C MET A 183 -7.17 -17.96 -11.92
N LYS A 184 -6.22 -17.96 -12.85
CA LYS A 184 -5.63 -19.15 -13.47
C LYS A 184 -4.35 -19.63 -12.77
N SER A 185 -3.91 -18.90 -11.74
CA SER A 185 -2.66 -19.11 -11.01
C SER A 185 -2.91 -19.69 -9.61
N PRO A 186 -1.85 -20.07 -8.86
CA PRO A 186 -1.97 -20.42 -7.45
C PRO A 186 -2.51 -19.27 -6.57
N LEU A 187 -2.47 -18.02 -7.05
CA LEU A 187 -2.99 -16.83 -6.36
C LEU A 187 -4.46 -16.53 -6.67
N ALA A 188 -5.21 -17.50 -7.25
CA ALA A 188 -6.61 -17.30 -7.64
C ALA A 188 -7.56 -16.92 -6.50
N LYS A 189 -7.12 -17.04 -5.25
CA LYS A 189 -7.91 -16.73 -4.05
C LYS A 189 -7.22 -15.72 -3.14
N ASP A 190 -6.29 -14.95 -3.65
CA ASP A 190 -5.57 -13.91 -2.91
C ASP A 190 -6.53 -12.81 -2.42
N MET A 191 -7.49 -12.40 -3.24
CA MET A 191 -8.48 -11.39 -2.90
C MET A 191 -9.84 -12.02 -2.63
N ALA A 192 -10.36 -11.85 -1.43
CA ALA A 192 -11.66 -12.40 -1.04
C ALA A 192 -12.77 -11.35 -1.18
N TYR A 193 -13.87 -11.71 -1.85
CA TYR A 193 -15.10 -10.92 -1.76
C TYR A 193 -15.90 -11.32 -0.52
N THR A 194 -15.97 -10.42 0.45
CA THR A 194 -16.64 -10.62 1.74
C THR A 194 -17.95 -9.81 1.83
N PRO A 195 -18.82 -10.06 2.82
CA PRO A 195 -20.00 -9.21 3.07
C PRO A 195 -19.66 -7.72 3.33
N TYR A 196 -18.41 -7.41 3.65
CA TYR A 196 -17.96 -6.06 3.98
C TYR A 196 -17.27 -5.35 2.81
N THR A 197 -16.92 -6.06 1.73
CA THR A 197 -16.13 -5.53 0.62
C THR A 197 -16.78 -4.31 -0.02
N ASP A 198 -18.07 -4.40 -0.39
CA ASP A 198 -18.80 -3.27 -1.02
C ASP A 198 -18.81 -2.02 -0.11
N GLN A 199 -19.07 -2.19 1.19
CA GLN A 199 -19.09 -1.07 2.13
C GLN A 199 -17.70 -0.44 2.30
N THR A 200 -16.65 -1.26 2.38
CA THR A 200 -15.28 -0.78 2.50
C THR A 200 -14.85 -0.01 1.26
N MET A 201 -15.10 -0.55 0.06
CA MET A 201 -14.78 0.13 -1.19
C MET A 201 -15.57 1.44 -1.35
N GLN A 202 -16.85 1.47 -0.98
CA GLN A 202 -17.64 2.71 -0.98
C GLN A 202 -17.05 3.76 -0.04
N ARG A 203 -16.65 3.36 1.16
CA ARG A 203 -16.00 4.25 2.14
C ARG A 203 -14.68 4.83 1.61
N LEU A 204 -13.87 4.02 0.93
CA LEU A 204 -12.64 4.50 0.29
C LEU A 204 -12.94 5.48 -0.85
N ALA A 205 -13.95 5.20 -1.67
CA ALA A 205 -14.40 6.07 -2.75
C ALA A 205 -14.92 7.43 -2.24
N ASP A 206 -15.60 7.44 -1.09
CA ASP A 206 -16.15 8.67 -0.48
C ASP A 206 -15.08 9.63 0.04
N LEU A 207 -13.83 9.20 0.15
CA LEU A 207 -12.68 10.08 0.38
C LEU A 207 -12.32 10.90 -0.87
N GLU A 208 -12.84 10.52 -2.03
CA GLU A 208 -12.58 11.15 -3.34
C GLU A 208 -11.06 11.37 -3.59
N PRO A 209 -10.23 10.32 -3.54
CA PRO A 209 -8.80 10.49 -3.74
C PRO A 209 -8.50 11.00 -5.15
N ARG A 210 -7.45 11.83 -5.24
CA ARG A 210 -6.92 12.36 -6.51
C ARG A 210 -5.75 11.54 -7.02
N THR A 211 -5.06 10.88 -6.09
CA THR A 211 -3.93 9.99 -6.37
C THR A 211 -4.17 8.65 -5.70
N LEU A 212 -4.02 7.57 -6.47
CA LEU A 212 -4.03 6.20 -5.99
C LEU A 212 -2.59 5.68 -6.06
N ALA A 213 -1.98 5.46 -4.91
CA ALA A 213 -0.58 5.07 -4.75
C ALA A 213 -0.51 3.54 -4.55
N LEU A 214 -0.29 2.81 -5.64
CA LEU A 214 -0.33 1.35 -5.71
C LEU A 214 0.99 0.73 -5.27
N MET A 215 0.93 -0.40 -4.57
CA MET A 215 2.13 -1.18 -4.26
C MET A 215 2.70 -1.86 -5.51
N HIS A 216 1.86 -2.31 -6.43
CA HIS A 216 2.28 -2.98 -7.66
C HIS A 216 1.68 -2.31 -8.89
N GLY A 217 2.54 -1.73 -9.75
CA GLY A 217 2.13 -1.04 -10.95
C GLY A 217 2.27 0.48 -10.89
N SER A 218 1.61 1.19 -11.80
CA SER A 218 1.65 2.65 -11.91
C SER A 218 0.84 3.34 -10.82
N THR A 219 1.37 4.40 -10.22
CA THR A 219 0.53 5.34 -9.48
C THR A 219 -0.49 5.96 -10.43
N PHE A 220 -1.76 6.03 -10.02
CA PHE A 220 -2.82 6.67 -10.82
C PHE A 220 -3.12 8.08 -10.30
N ARG A 221 -3.30 9.03 -11.22
CA ARG A 221 -3.79 10.37 -10.91
C ARG A 221 -5.05 10.64 -11.72
N GLY A 222 -6.14 10.98 -11.05
CA GLY A 222 -7.42 11.24 -11.70
C GLY A 222 -8.61 11.13 -10.75
N ASP A 223 -9.75 10.72 -11.28
CA ASP A 223 -10.96 10.45 -10.49
C ASP A 223 -10.83 9.10 -9.75
N GLY A 224 -10.18 9.14 -8.59
CA GLY A 224 -10.00 7.95 -7.77
C GLY A 224 -11.30 7.41 -7.19
N ARG A 225 -12.33 8.27 -6.99
CA ARG A 225 -13.66 7.82 -6.58
C ARG A 225 -14.24 6.84 -7.60
N THR A 226 -14.34 7.27 -8.85
CA THR A 226 -14.85 6.42 -9.93
C THR A 226 -14.00 5.16 -10.09
N ALA A 227 -12.66 5.28 -10.10
CA ALA A 227 -11.78 4.13 -10.23
C ALA A 227 -12.00 3.08 -9.11
N ILE A 228 -12.19 3.50 -7.85
CA ILE A 228 -12.44 2.58 -6.72
C ILE A 228 -13.79 1.87 -6.88
N LEU A 229 -14.85 2.58 -7.28
CA LEU A 229 -16.16 1.99 -7.49
C LEU A 229 -16.17 1.00 -8.67
N ASP A 230 -15.47 1.33 -9.74
CA ASP A 230 -15.33 0.44 -10.90
C ASP A 230 -14.54 -0.82 -10.52
N LEU A 231 -13.45 -0.69 -9.74
CA LEU A 231 -12.71 -1.85 -9.22
C LEU A 231 -13.60 -2.70 -8.30
N ALA A 232 -14.41 -2.09 -7.44
CA ALA A 232 -15.36 -2.84 -6.61
C ALA A 232 -16.33 -3.67 -7.45
N GLY A 233 -16.80 -3.11 -8.58
CA GLY A 233 -17.60 -3.82 -9.56
C GLY A 233 -16.87 -5.04 -10.15
N VAL A 234 -15.58 -4.87 -10.51
CA VAL A 234 -14.73 -5.96 -11.03
C VAL A 234 -14.56 -7.07 -10.00
N ILE A 235 -14.21 -6.73 -8.76
CA ILE A 235 -14.04 -7.71 -7.67
C ILE A 235 -15.34 -8.47 -7.41
N LYS A 236 -16.47 -7.78 -7.38
CA LYS A 236 -17.79 -8.40 -7.21
C LYS A 236 -18.15 -9.35 -8.36
N GLU A 237 -17.85 -8.96 -9.58
CA GLU A 237 -18.10 -9.77 -10.77
C GLU A 237 -17.26 -11.04 -10.79
N THR A 238 -15.99 -10.95 -10.39
CA THR A 238 -15.02 -12.07 -10.47
C THR A 238 -15.05 -12.97 -9.26
N HIS A 239 -15.10 -12.44 -8.03
CA HIS A 239 -14.99 -13.19 -6.78
C HIS A 239 -16.32 -13.32 -6.02
N GLY A 240 -17.34 -12.52 -6.34
CA GLY A 240 -18.65 -12.55 -5.69
C GLY A 240 -19.59 -13.67 -6.16
N ARG A 241 -19.31 -14.32 -7.30
CA ARG A 241 -20.21 -15.31 -7.93
C ARG A 241 -20.13 -16.71 -7.33
N GLU A 242 -19.09 -17.07 -6.61
CA GLU A 242 -18.96 -18.41 -6.02
C GLU A 242 -20.01 -18.72 -4.93
N ARG A 243 -20.71 -17.69 -4.37
CA ARG A 243 -21.77 -17.87 -3.37
C ARG A 243 -23.17 -18.13 -3.94
N ALA A 244 -23.36 -17.98 -5.22
CA ALA A 244 -24.68 -18.21 -5.86
C ALA A 244 -24.86 -19.65 -6.39
N ALA A 245 -23.85 -20.49 -6.27
CA ALA A 245 -23.83 -21.86 -6.79
C ALA A 245 -23.86 -22.95 -5.70
N GLU A 246 -23.92 -22.59 -4.41
CA GLU A 246 -24.21 -23.47 -3.28
C GLU A 246 -25.65 -23.27 -2.77
#